data_d4a8b03c3dc14a73ee59837863103bbb
#
_entry.id   d4a8b03c3dc14a73ee59837863103bbb
#
_cell.length_a   1.000
_cell.length_b   1.000
_cell.length_c   1.000
_cell.angle_alpha   90.00
_cell.angle_beta   90.00
_cell.angle_gamma   90.00
#
_symmetry.space_group_name_H-M   'P 1'
#
loop_
_entity.id
_entity.type
_entity.pdbx_description
1 polymer ?
#
loop_
_entity_poly.entity_id
_entity_poly.type
_entity_poly.pdbx_seq_one_letter_code
_entity_poly.pdbx_strand_id
1 'polypeptide(L)'
;MSTHVLNLPAGASALWQNRLGLLLESTGEGVFGIDLAGNCVFINRAGAQMLGFAADEVMGRNMHALTHHSHPDGSPYADGDCPIFNAFRQGLPCRVDTEVFWRRDGSAFAVEYSSHPILEGDQVQGAVIAFVDITSRKRAADELQRAHDELARANDELERRVAARTQELSQALAQLRELSAYSEQVREDERTRIAREVHDELGSLLVALKMDVNWLHKRLGEQGERTPEAAGDMRTQMRCKCQNMSRLIENAVDLSLIHI
;
A
#
# COMPACT_ATOMS: atom_id res chain seq x y z
N MET A 1 14.83 -20.83 -50.17
CA MET A 1 14.17 -21.64 -49.10
C MET A 1 13.26 -22.62 -49.81
N SER A 2 13.49 -23.93 -49.61
CA SER A 2 12.80 -24.97 -50.35
C SER A 2 11.33 -25.05 -49.94
N THR A 3 10.45 -24.76 -50.89
CA THR A 3 9.01 -25.05 -50.80
C THR A 3 8.82 -26.55 -50.74
N HIS A 4 8.52 -27.09 -49.55
CA HIS A 4 8.02 -28.45 -49.44
C HIS A 4 6.61 -28.50 -50.01
N VAL A 5 6.53 -28.71 -51.33
CA VAL A 5 5.29 -29.16 -51.96
C VAL A 5 5.03 -30.57 -51.47
N LEU A 6 3.99 -30.77 -50.69
CA LEU A 6 3.47 -32.06 -50.32
C LEU A 6 3.01 -32.77 -51.59
N ASN A 7 3.89 -33.64 -52.13
CA ASN A 7 3.58 -34.47 -53.28
C ASN A 7 2.69 -35.61 -52.83
N LEU A 8 1.38 -35.42 -52.89
CA LEU A 8 0.38 -36.41 -52.50
C LEU A 8 0.07 -37.36 -53.64
N PRO A 9 0.01 -38.69 -53.45
CA PRO A 9 -0.39 -39.62 -54.48
C PRO A 9 -1.82 -39.38 -54.94
N ALA A 10 -2.10 -39.63 -56.22
CA ALA A 10 -3.32 -39.27 -56.95
C ALA A 10 -4.69 -39.73 -56.39
N GLY A 11 -4.71 -40.57 -55.36
CA GLY A 11 -5.91 -40.99 -54.61
C GLY A 11 -6.04 -40.33 -53.22
N ALA A 12 -5.01 -39.64 -52.76
CA ALA A 12 -4.99 -39.00 -51.43
C ALA A 12 -5.61 -37.61 -51.41
N SER A 13 -5.82 -36.97 -52.58
CA SER A 13 -6.29 -35.57 -52.69
C SER A 13 -7.65 -35.33 -52.01
N ALA A 14 -8.64 -36.16 -52.28
CA ALA A 14 -9.99 -35.99 -51.72
C ALA A 14 -10.02 -36.27 -50.21
N LEU A 15 -9.22 -37.24 -49.73
CA LEU A 15 -9.11 -37.58 -48.30
C LEU A 15 -8.41 -36.45 -47.53
N TRP A 16 -7.40 -35.85 -48.12
CA TRP A 16 -6.68 -34.71 -47.50
C TRP A 16 -7.47 -33.40 -47.56
N GLN A 17 -8.24 -33.15 -48.63
CA GLN A 17 -9.14 -31.99 -48.70
C GLN A 17 -10.20 -32.05 -47.61
N ASN A 18 -10.82 -33.22 -47.39
CA ASN A 18 -11.75 -33.41 -46.27
C ASN A 18 -11.09 -33.25 -44.90
N ARG A 19 -9.86 -33.74 -44.73
CA ARG A 19 -9.12 -33.57 -43.44
C ARG A 19 -8.69 -32.12 -43.20
N LEU A 20 -8.29 -31.37 -44.21
CA LEU A 20 -7.94 -29.96 -44.09
C LEU A 20 -9.15 -29.13 -43.66
N GLY A 21 -10.31 -29.41 -44.28
CA GLY A 21 -11.58 -28.80 -43.85
C GLY A 21 -11.91 -29.06 -42.40
N LEU A 22 -11.80 -30.33 -41.96
CA LEU A 22 -12.03 -30.71 -40.57
C LEU A 22 -11.03 -30.05 -39.59
N LEU A 23 -9.77 -29.88 -39.96
CA LEU A 23 -8.77 -29.19 -39.15
C LEU A 23 -9.11 -27.71 -38.98
N LEU A 24 -9.47 -27.03 -40.05
CA LEU A 24 -9.90 -25.62 -40.00
C LEU A 24 -11.21 -25.46 -39.21
N GLU A 25 -12.14 -26.38 -39.32
CA GLU A 25 -13.39 -26.37 -38.54
C GLU A 25 -13.21 -26.69 -37.05
N SER A 26 -12.11 -27.35 -36.67
CA SER A 26 -11.79 -27.68 -35.28
C SER A 26 -11.02 -26.59 -34.52
N THR A 27 -10.57 -25.55 -35.23
CA THR A 27 -9.86 -24.43 -34.57
C THR A 27 -10.87 -23.52 -33.84
N GLY A 28 -10.49 -23.01 -32.69
CA GLY A 28 -11.25 -21.97 -31.98
C GLY A 28 -11.06 -20.57 -32.55
N GLU A 29 -10.14 -20.41 -33.52
CA GLU A 29 -9.86 -19.16 -34.21
C GLU A 29 -10.76 -19.01 -35.44
N GLY A 30 -11.21 -17.79 -35.73
CA GLY A 30 -11.90 -17.51 -36.98
C GLY A 30 -10.90 -17.53 -38.13
N VAL A 31 -11.19 -18.30 -39.16
CA VAL A 31 -10.37 -18.33 -40.39
C VAL A 31 -11.25 -18.11 -41.59
N PHE A 32 -10.83 -17.18 -42.46
CA PHE A 32 -11.46 -17.00 -43.76
C PHE A 32 -10.42 -16.79 -44.85
N GLY A 33 -10.77 -17.17 -46.07
CA GLY A 33 -9.98 -16.91 -47.26
C GLY A 33 -10.66 -15.88 -48.13
N ILE A 34 -9.85 -15.04 -48.81
CA ILE A 34 -10.34 -14.06 -49.79
C ILE A 34 -9.64 -14.23 -51.12
N ASP A 35 -10.38 -13.91 -52.20
CA ASP A 35 -9.81 -13.75 -53.57
C ASP A 35 -9.11 -12.38 -53.72
N LEU A 36 -8.60 -12.11 -54.94
CA LEU A 36 -7.93 -10.85 -55.26
C LEU A 36 -8.83 -9.61 -55.16
N ALA A 37 -10.15 -9.78 -55.24
CA ALA A 37 -11.14 -8.72 -55.06
C ALA A 37 -11.57 -8.56 -53.60
N GLY A 38 -11.06 -9.39 -52.68
CA GLY A 38 -11.43 -9.39 -51.28
C GLY A 38 -12.72 -10.14 -50.97
N ASN A 39 -13.25 -10.91 -51.93
CA ASN A 39 -14.46 -11.69 -51.68
C ASN A 39 -14.14 -12.97 -50.93
N CYS A 40 -15.01 -13.34 -50.04
CA CYS A 40 -14.88 -14.57 -49.25
C CYS A 40 -14.96 -15.82 -50.14
N VAL A 41 -13.91 -16.64 -50.11
CA VAL A 41 -13.88 -17.93 -50.78
C VAL A 41 -14.00 -19.13 -49.82
N PHE A 42 -13.80 -18.86 -48.55
CA PHE A 42 -13.91 -19.84 -47.45
C PHE A 42 -14.09 -19.11 -46.11
N ILE A 43 -14.87 -19.65 -45.24
CA ILE A 43 -14.91 -19.26 -43.83
C ILE A 43 -15.16 -20.51 -42.97
N ASN A 44 -14.42 -20.67 -41.87
CA ASN A 44 -14.69 -21.72 -40.92
C ASN A 44 -15.85 -21.39 -39.96
N ARG A 45 -16.34 -22.38 -39.25
CA ARG A 45 -17.44 -22.24 -38.31
C ARG A 45 -17.15 -21.19 -37.22
N ALA A 46 -15.95 -21.19 -36.63
CA ALA A 46 -15.57 -20.23 -35.60
C ALA A 46 -15.61 -18.78 -36.11
N GLY A 47 -15.11 -18.53 -37.33
CA GLY A 47 -15.15 -17.21 -37.98
C GLY A 47 -16.57 -16.74 -38.24
N ALA A 48 -17.40 -17.61 -38.82
CA ALA A 48 -18.81 -17.30 -39.06
C ALA A 48 -19.57 -16.96 -37.76
N GLN A 49 -19.34 -17.74 -36.69
CA GLN A 49 -19.93 -17.50 -35.39
C GLN A 49 -19.44 -16.18 -34.73
N MET A 50 -18.13 -15.89 -34.76
CA MET A 50 -17.59 -14.63 -34.21
C MET A 50 -18.14 -13.40 -34.94
N LEU A 51 -18.32 -13.48 -36.26
CA LEU A 51 -18.85 -12.41 -37.07
C LEU A 51 -20.38 -12.34 -37.06
N GLY A 52 -21.08 -13.37 -36.54
CA GLY A 52 -22.51 -13.43 -36.45
C GLY A 52 -23.23 -13.66 -37.78
N PHE A 53 -22.52 -14.17 -38.78
CA PHE A 53 -23.08 -14.52 -40.08
C PHE A 53 -23.22 -16.04 -40.23
N ALA A 54 -24.15 -16.49 -41.08
CA ALA A 54 -24.09 -17.84 -41.60
C ALA A 54 -23.00 -17.92 -42.70
N ALA A 55 -22.36 -19.06 -42.84
CA ALA A 55 -21.21 -19.18 -43.78
C ALA A 55 -21.63 -18.90 -45.23
N ASP A 56 -22.84 -19.31 -45.62
CA ASP A 56 -23.45 -19.07 -46.95
C ASP A 56 -23.75 -17.59 -47.20
N GLU A 57 -24.01 -16.80 -46.14
CA GLU A 57 -24.28 -15.35 -46.26
C GLU A 57 -23.02 -14.53 -46.62
N VAL A 58 -21.83 -15.02 -46.31
CA VAL A 58 -20.57 -14.29 -46.57
C VAL A 58 -19.85 -14.76 -47.80
N MET A 59 -20.15 -15.98 -48.29
CA MET A 59 -19.47 -16.51 -49.49
C MET A 59 -19.68 -15.61 -50.69
N GLY A 60 -18.58 -15.28 -51.40
CA GLY A 60 -18.58 -14.40 -52.56
C GLY A 60 -18.79 -12.90 -52.26
N ARG A 61 -18.93 -12.52 -50.98
CA ARG A 61 -19.07 -11.10 -50.59
C ARG A 61 -17.75 -10.55 -50.15
N ASN A 62 -17.58 -9.23 -50.34
CA ASN A 62 -16.35 -8.56 -49.94
C ASN A 62 -16.27 -8.46 -48.43
N MET A 63 -15.22 -9.06 -47.84
CA MET A 63 -15.04 -9.19 -46.39
C MET A 63 -14.72 -7.87 -45.72
N HIS A 64 -14.01 -6.93 -46.42
CA HIS A 64 -13.77 -5.61 -45.87
C HIS A 64 -15.07 -4.83 -45.71
N ALA A 65 -15.92 -4.82 -46.71
CA ALA A 65 -17.22 -4.17 -46.67
C ALA A 65 -18.17 -4.78 -45.63
N LEU A 66 -18.00 -6.07 -45.27
CA LEU A 66 -18.83 -6.76 -44.25
C LEU A 66 -18.34 -6.53 -42.83
N THR A 67 -17.04 -6.61 -42.62
CA THR A 67 -16.50 -6.79 -41.25
C THR A 67 -15.45 -5.76 -40.84
N HIS A 68 -14.91 -4.97 -41.84
CA HIS A 68 -13.78 -4.06 -41.57
C HIS A 68 -13.99 -2.67 -42.18
N HIS A 69 -15.25 -2.27 -42.38
CA HIS A 69 -15.66 -1.06 -43.11
C HIS A 69 -15.52 0.24 -42.33
N SER A 70 -15.30 0.18 -41.01
CA SER A 70 -15.25 1.37 -40.15
C SER A 70 -14.24 1.19 -39.01
N HIS A 71 -13.66 2.33 -38.60
CA HIS A 71 -12.85 2.43 -37.40
C HIS A 71 -13.70 2.26 -36.11
N PRO A 72 -13.08 2.09 -34.92
CA PRO A 72 -13.79 1.98 -33.65
C PRO A 72 -14.70 3.17 -33.32
N ASP A 73 -14.38 4.35 -33.86
CA ASP A 73 -15.16 5.60 -33.70
C ASP A 73 -16.34 5.72 -34.69
N GLY A 74 -16.50 4.71 -35.56
CA GLY A 74 -17.53 4.68 -36.58
C GLY A 74 -17.21 5.43 -37.86
N SER A 75 -16.04 6.05 -37.98
CA SER A 75 -15.59 6.69 -39.21
C SER A 75 -15.33 5.64 -40.32
N PRO A 76 -15.59 5.96 -41.60
CA PRO A 76 -15.36 5.01 -42.67
C PRO A 76 -13.91 4.59 -42.78
N TYR A 77 -13.67 3.30 -43.02
CA TYR A 77 -12.34 2.73 -43.23
C TYR A 77 -12.19 2.36 -44.70
N ALA A 78 -11.29 3.06 -45.41
CA ALA A 78 -11.12 2.82 -46.83
C ALA A 78 -10.32 1.53 -47.10
N ASP A 79 -10.66 0.83 -48.18
CA ASP A 79 -9.95 -0.39 -48.62
C ASP A 79 -8.44 -0.16 -48.76
N GLY A 80 -8.05 1.05 -49.23
CA GLY A 80 -6.66 1.43 -49.44
C GLY A 80 -5.84 1.57 -48.18
N ASP A 81 -6.49 1.77 -47.00
CA ASP A 81 -5.84 1.91 -45.71
C ASP A 81 -5.82 0.57 -44.95
N CYS A 82 -6.58 -0.42 -45.42
CA CYS A 82 -6.71 -1.71 -44.73
C CYS A 82 -5.41 -2.52 -44.83
N PRO A 83 -4.80 -2.90 -43.67
CA PRO A 83 -3.54 -3.65 -43.68
C PRO A 83 -3.65 -5.02 -44.36
N ILE A 84 -4.83 -5.67 -44.29
CA ILE A 84 -5.08 -6.94 -44.95
C ILE A 84 -4.91 -6.77 -46.47
N PHE A 85 -5.59 -5.79 -47.05
CA PHE A 85 -5.51 -5.52 -48.49
C PHE A 85 -4.14 -5.07 -48.94
N ASN A 86 -3.49 -4.20 -48.17
CA ASN A 86 -2.17 -3.70 -48.48
C ASN A 86 -1.11 -4.79 -48.45
N ALA A 87 -1.16 -5.67 -47.45
CA ALA A 87 -0.18 -6.75 -47.25
C ALA A 87 -0.29 -7.80 -48.37
N PHE A 88 -1.50 -8.33 -48.65
CA PHE A 88 -1.61 -9.42 -49.58
C PHE A 88 -1.36 -8.97 -51.03
N ARG A 89 -1.74 -7.74 -51.41
CA ARG A 89 -1.40 -7.17 -52.72
C ARG A 89 0.11 -7.05 -52.96
N GLN A 90 0.87 -6.85 -51.91
CA GLN A 90 2.33 -6.85 -51.94
C GLN A 90 2.97 -8.22 -51.78
N GLY A 91 2.16 -9.29 -51.59
CA GLY A 91 2.64 -10.63 -51.30
C GLY A 91 3.29 -10.80 -49.93
N LEU A 92 2.97 -9.89 -48.97
CA LEU A 92 3.55 -9.87 -47.65
C LEU A 92 2.52 -10.33 -46.58
N PRO A 93 2.93 -10.97 -45.51
CA PRO A 93 2.07 -11.22 -44.37
C PRO A 93 1.93 -9.98 -43.49
N CYS A 94 0.81 -9.85 -42.77
CA CYS A 94 0.66 -8.84 -41.72
C CYS A 94 0.02 -9.45 -40.46
N ARG A 95 0.25 -8.79 -39.30
CA ARG A 95 -0.41 -9.09 -38.04
C ARG A 95 -0.76 -7.78 -37.34
N VAL A 96 -2.01 -7.66 -36.86
CA VAL A 96 -2.55 -6.46 -36.24
C VAL A 96 -3.43 -6.87 -35.04
N ASP A 97 -3.36 -6.09 -33.94
CA ASP A 97 -4.16 -6.30 -32.73
C ASP A 97 -4.80 -4.99 -32.18
N THR A 98 -4.71 -3.93 -33.00
CA THR A 98 -5.18 -2.58 -32.64
C THR A 98 -6.51 -2.20 -33.25
N GLU A 99 -7.08 -3.06 -34.09
CA GLU A 99 -8.27 -2.80 -34.87
C GLU A 99 -9.50 -3.52 -34.34
N VAL A 100 -10.63 -3.28 -34.99
CA VAL A 100 -11.93 -3.92 -34.69
C VAL A 100 -12.50 -4.56 -35.95
N PHE A 101 -13.22 -5.67 -35.71
CA PHE A 101 -14.13 -6.21 -36.71
C PHE A 101 -15.57 -5.96 -36.27
N TRP A 102 -16.43 -5.81 -37.28
CA TRP A 102 -17.87 -5.56 -37.10
C TRP A 102 -18.65 -6.84 -37.33
N ARG A 103 -19.61 -7.09 -36.43
CA ARG A 103 -20.54 -8.21 -36.56
C ARG A 103 -21.74 -7.79 -37.38
N ARG A 104 -22.51 -8.81 -37.81
CA ARG A 104 -23.79 -8.63 -38.50
C ARG A 104 -24.78 -7.71 -37.77
N ASP A 105 -24.82 -7.75 -36.46
CA ASP A 105 -25.72 -6.96 -35.63
C ASP A 105 -25.24 -5.50 -35.44
N GLY A 106 -24.15 -5.11 -36.08
CA GLY A 106 -23.58 -3.78 -35.97
C GLY A 106 -22.70 -3.56 -34.73
N SER A 107 -22.46 -4.58 -33.91
CA SER A 107 -21.52 -4.49 -32.82
C SER A 107 -20.09 -4.69 -33.31
N ALA A 108 -19.15 -3.94 -32.70
CA ALA A 108 -17.73 -4.10 -32.95
C ALA A 108 -17.05 -4.92 -31.82
N PHE A 109 -16.02 -5.66 -32.17
CA PHE A 109 -15.15 -6.33 -31.22
C PHE A 109 -13.68 -6.09 -31.55
N ALA A 110 -12.85 -5.98 -30.52
CA ALA A 110 -11.42 -5.88 -30.70
C ALA A 110 -10.88 -7.19 -31.27
N VAL A 111 -10.12 -7.10 -32.33
CA VAL A 111 -9.62 -8.26 -33.05
C VAL A 111 -8.09 -8.27 -33.08
N GLU A 112 -7.52 -9.46 -32.92
CA GLU A 112 -6.16 -9.76 -33.34
C GLU A 112 -6.27 -10.65 -34.58
N TYR A 113 -5.64 -10.24 -35.67
CA TYR A 113 -5.63 -11.03 -36.89
C TYR A 113 -4.26 -11.11 -37.53
N SER A 114 -4.06 -12.17 -38.29
CA SER A 114 -2.93 -12.33 -39.20
C SER A 114 -3.44 -12.63 -40.60
N SER A 115 -2.85 -11.97 -41.62
CA SER A 115 -3.15 -12.20 -43.00
C SER A 115 -1.91 -12.75 -43.70
N HIS A 116 -2.08 -13.84 -44.45
CA HIS A 116 -1.03 -14.48 -45.22
C HIS A 116 -1.47 -14.61 -46.67
N PRO A 117 -0.65 -14.14 -47.66
CA PRO A 117 -0.98 -14.30 -49.06
C PRO A 117 -0.96 -15.75 -49.50
N ILE A 118 -1.92 -16.16 -50.34
CA ILE A 118 -1.93 -17.44 -51.03
C ILE A 118 -1.16 -17.23 -52.36
N LEU A 119 -0.06 -17.98 -52.51
CA LEU A 119 0.79 -17.88 -53.69
C LEU A 119 0.67 -19.15 -54.53
N GLU A 120 0.52 -18.96 -55.84
CA GLU A 120 0.68 -20.00 -56.86
C GLU A 120 1.85 -19.63 -57.75
N GLY A 121 2.99 -20.28 -57.54
CA GLY A 121 4.26 -19.77 -58.07
C GLY A 121 4.63 -18.46 -57.43
N ASP A 122 4.87 -17.43 -58.26
CA ASP A 122 5.15 -16.04 -57.81
C ASP A 122 3.91 -15.10 -57.85
N GLN A 123 2.74 -15.66 -58.19
CA GLN A 123 1.51 -14.87 -58.29
C GLN A 123 0.65 -15.04 -57.04
N VAL A 124 0.21 -13.90 -56.52
CA VAL A 124 -0.78 -13.86 -55.42
C VAL A 124 -2.15 -14.26 -55.98
N GLN A 125 -2.81 -15.19 -55.36
CA GLN A 125 -4.16 -15.66 -55.74
C GLN A 125 -5.23 -15.17 -54.74
N GLY A 126 -4.80 -14.69 -53.57
CA GLY A 126 -5.68 -14.24 -52.51
C GLY A 126 -4.95 -14.22 -51.19
N ALA A 127 -5.69 -14.28 -50.10
CA ALA A 127 -5.10 -14.35 -48.75
C ALA A 127 -5.94 -15.24 -47.82
N VAL A 128 -5.28 -15.82 -46.80
CA VAL A 128 -5.92 -16.44 -45.66
C VAL A 128 -5.74 -15.50 -44.45
N ILE A 129 -6.84 -15.25 -43.77
CA ILE A 129 -6.91 -14.43 -42.58
C ILE A 129 -7.32 -15.33 -41.40
N ALA A 130 -6.47 -15.39 -40.36
CA ALA A 130 -6.84 -15.97 -39.08
C ALA A 130 -7.04 -14.86 -38.07
N PHE A 131 -8.10 -14.93 -37.27
CA PHE A 131 -8.46 -13.87 -36.32
C PHE A 131 -9.06 -14.41 -35.04
N VAL A 132 -8.92 -13.63 -33.95
CA VAL A 132 -9.42 -13.93 -32.61
C VAL A 132 -10.08 -12.68 -32.04
N ASP A 133 -11.20 -12.86 -31.36
CA ASP A 133 -11.81 -11.82 -30.52
C ASP A 133 -10.98 -11.65 -29.24
N ILE A 134 -10.34 -10.50 -29.12
CA ILE A 134 -9.49 -10.15 -27.97
C ILE A 134 -10.19 -9.17 -27.01
N THR A 135 -11.49 -8.95 -27.14
CA THR A 135 -12.23 -7.98 -26.33
C THR A 135 -12.13 -8.29 -24.84
N SER A 136 -12.33 -9.56 -24.47
CA SER A 136 -12.21 -9.99 -23.08
C SER A 136 -10.78 -9.82 -22.54
N ARG A 137 -9.76 -10.15 -23.35
CA ARG A 137 -8.34 -9.95 -22.99
C ARG A 137 -8.01 -8.47 -22.77
N LYS A 138 -8.44 -7.58 -23.67
CA LYS A 138 -8.21 -6.14 -23.53
C LYS A 138 -8.94 -5.58 -22.30
N ARG A 139 -10.21 -5.95 -22.07
CA ARG A 139 -10.95 -5.51 -20.89
C ARG A 139 -10.29 -5.94 -19.58
N ALA A 140 -9.85 -7.19 -19.49
CA ALA A 140 -9.15 -7.68 -18.30
C ALA A 140 -7.82 -6.97 -18.07
N ALA A 141 -7.09 -6.65 -19.16
CA ALA A 141 -5.84 -5.88 -19.06
C ALA A 141 -6.08 -4.44 -18.56
N ASP A 142 -7.14 -3.78 -19.09
CA ASP A 142 -7.51 -2.43 -18.67
C ASP A 142 -7.99 -2.39 -17.21
N GLU A 143 -8.77 -3.39 -16.78
CA GLU A 143 -9.22 -3.52 -15.39
C GLU A 143 -8.03 -3.75 -14.44
N LEU A 144 -7.10 -4.62 -14.82
CA LEU A 144 -5.89 -4.86 -14.04
C LEU A 144 -5.03 -3.60 -13.93
N GLN A 145 -4.89 -2.86 -15.02
CA GLN A 145 -4.12 -1.60 -15.00
C GLN A 145 -4.76 -0.57 -14.07
N ARG A 146 -6.09 -0.41 -14.14
CA ARG A 146 -6.83 0.50 -13.24
C ARG A 146 -6.67 0.10 -11.77
N ALA A 147 -6.82 -1.19 -11.47
CA ALA A 147 -6.63 -1.70 -10.10
C ALA A 147 -5.19 -1.48 -9.60
N HIS A 148 -4.21 -1.65 -10.47
CA HIS A 148 -2.80 -1.37 -10.15
C HIS A 148 -2.58 0.11 -9.82
N ASP A 149 -3.11 1.02 -10.64
CA ASP A 149 -2.98 2.46 -10.44
C ASP A 149 -3.69 2.92 -9.15
N GLU A 150 -4.85 2.35 -8.82
CA GLU A 150 -5.56 2.62 -7.57
C GLU A 150 -4.76 2.13 -6.35
N LEU A 151 -4.19 0.92 -6.43
CA LEU A 151 -3.36 0.36 -5.36
C LEU A 151 -2.11 1.20 -5.13
N ALA A 152 -1.44 1.65 -6.19
CA ALA A 152 -0.26 2.52 -6.09
C ALA A 152 -0.60 3.83 -5.35
N ARG A 153 -1.72 4.49 -5.72
CA ARG A 153 -2.17 5.71 -5.05
C ARG A 153 -2.52 5.48 -3.58
N ALA A 154 -3.20 4.37 -3.26
CA ALA A 154 -3.53 4.03 -1.89
C ALA A 154 -2.28 3.75 -1.04
N ASN A 155 -1.28 3.09 -1.62
CA ASN A 155 -0.01 2.83 -0.94
C ASN A 155 0.76 4.12 -0.65
N ASP A 156 0.88 5.05 -1.62
CA ASP A 156 1.52 6.35 -1.44
C ASP A 156 0.84 7.18 -0.33
N GLU A 157 -0.49 7.13 -0.26
CA GLU A 157 -1.24 7.81 0.78
C GLU A 157 -1.02 7.18 2.16
N LEU A 158 -0.98 5.84 2.21
CA LEU A 158 -0.69 5.11 3.45
C LEU A 158 0.71 5.41 3.97
N GLU A 159 1.71 5.41 3.11
CA GLU A 159 3.09 5.75 3.47
C GLU A 159 3.20 7.17 4.05
N ARG A 160 2.52 8.16 3.43
CA ARG A 160 2.46 9.52 3.96
C ARG A 160 1.81 9.58 5.34
N ARG A 161 0.70 8.86 5.56
CA ARG A 161 0.04 8.78 6.87
C ARG A 161 0.92 8.11 7.92
N VAL A 162 1.59 7.03 7.57
CA VAL A 162 2.53 6.33 8.47
C VAL A 162 3.67 7.27 8.86
N ALA A 163 4.28 7.96 7.90
CA ALA A 163 5.36 8.91 8.17
C ALA A 163 4.91 10.05 9.10
N ALA A 164 3.74 10.66 8.83
CA ALA A 164 3.18 11.72 9.67
C ALA A 164 2.90 11.23 11.11
N ARG A 165 2.27 10.06 11.27
CA ARG A 165 1.99 9.49 12.59
C ARG A 165 3.25 9.11 13.35
N THR A 166 4.26 8.58 12.66
CA THR A 166 5.55 8.27 13.28
C THR A 166 6.24 9.53 13.80
N GLN A 167 6.18 10.63 13.04
CA GLN A 167 6.71 11.91 13.47
C GLN A 167 5.95 12.49 14.67
N GLU A 168 4.62 12.49 14.65
CA GLU A 168 3.78 12.94 15.78
C GLU A 168 4.10 12.13 17.05
N LEU A 169 4.19 10.82 16.94
CA LEU A 169 4.50 9.93 18.06
C LEU A 169 5.90 10.20 18.62
N SER A 170 6.89 10.42 17.75
CA SER A 170 8.26 10.74 18.15
C SER A 170 8.32 12.05 18.92
N GLN A 171 7.60 13.08 18.47
CA GLN A 171 7.49 14.37 19.16
C GLN A 171 6.81 14.24 20.53
N ALA A 172 5.69 13.51 20.60
CA ALA A 172 5.00 13.27 21.86
C ALA A 172 5.88 12.51 22.87
N LEU A 173 6.64 11.52 22.43
CA LEU A 173 7.58 10.78 23.26
C LEU A 173 8.73 11.69 23.76
N ALA A 174 9.23 12.61 22.95
CA ALA A 174 10.24 13.58 23.35
C ALA A 174 9.70 14.51 24.45
N GLN A 175 8.49 15.05 24.28
CA GLN A 175 7.83 15.91 25.27
C GLN A 175 7.57 15.16 26.58
N LEU A 176 7.12 13.92 26.54
CA LEU A 176 6.92 13.11 27.74
C LEU A 176 8.22 12.86 28.50
N ARG A 177 9.33 12.62 27.80
CA ARG A 177 10.65 12.45 28.43
C ARG A 177 11.13 13.72 29.11
N GLU A 178 10.96 14.86 28.45
CA GLU A 178 11.31 16.19 29.00
C GLU A 178 10.49 16.48 30.28
N LEU A 179 9.17 16.26 30.22
CA LEU A 179 8.28 16.47 31.36
C LEU A 179 8.62 15.53 32.52
N SER A 180 8.95 14.28 32.24
CA SER A 180 9.37 13.31 33.25
C SER A 180 10.68 13.74 33.93
N ALA A 181 11.69 14.17 33.14
CA ALA A 181 12.95 14.67 33.68
C ALA A 181 12.77 15.93 34.54
N TYR A 182 11.92 16.86 34.08
CA TYR A 182 11.57 18.06 34.84
C TYR A 182 10.86 17.72 36.17
N SER A 183 9.91 16.80 36.14
CA SER A 183 9.20 16.33 37.34
C SER A 183 10.16 15.69 38.35
N GLU A 184 11.11 14.92 37.89
CA GLU A 184 12.12 14.27 38.74
C GLU A 184 13.04 15.29 39.39
N GLN A 185 13.45 16.30 38.63
CA GLN A 185 14.27 17.40 39.15
C GLN A 185 13.52 18.24 40.21
N VAL A 186 12.28 18.60 39.96
CA VAL A 186 11.44 19.32 40.93
C VAL A 186 11.29 18.52 42.23
N ARG A 187 11.09 17.19 42.14
CA ARG A 187 10.99 16.32 43.32
C ARG A 187 12.31 16.29 44.12
N GLU A 188 13.46 16.23 43.44
CA GLU A 188 14.75 16.19 44.11
C GLU A 188 15.10 17.55 44.75
N ASP A 189 14.79 18.66 44.09
CA ASP A 189 14.93 20.01 44.62
C ASP A 189 14.06 20.19 45.88
N GLU A 190 12.81 19.75 45.83
CA GLU A 190 11.90 19.79 46.97
C GLU A 190 12.37 18.93 48.14
N ARG A 191 12.84 17.72 47.85
CA ARG A 191 13.43 16.81 48.86
C ARG A 191 14.65 17.45 49.52
N THR A 192 15.52 18.10 48.74
CA THR A 192 16.69 18.79 49.25
C THR A 192 16.31 20.01 50.12
N ARG A 193 15.28 20.75 49.70
CA ARG A 193 14.74 21.90 50.48
C ARG A 193 14.20 21.44 51.82
N ILE A 194 13.34 20.42 51.81
CA ILE A 194 12.76 19.84 53.03
C ILE A 194 13.87 19.34 53.98
N ALA A 195 14.86 18.63 53.43
CA ALA A 195 15.96 18.12 54.24
C ALA A 195 16.74 19.26 54.97
N ARG A 196 16.97 20.39 54.30
CA ARG A 196 17.61 21.58 54.92
C ARG A 196 16.74 22.21 55.97
N GLU A 197 15.44 22.45 55.70
CA GLU A 197 14.49 23.00 56.67
C GLU A 197 14.43 22.16 57.94
N VAL A 198 14.30 20.81 57.79
CA VAL A 198 14.31 19.90 58.90
C VAL A 198 15.62 19.94 59.69
N HIS A 199 16.76 20.02 58.98
CA HIS A 199 18.08 20.07 59.63
C HIS A 199 18.26 21.33 60.44
N ASP A 200 17.84 22.49 59.93
CA ASP A 200 17.96 23.81 60.58
C ASP A 200 17.04 23.87 61.82
N GLU A 201 15.82 23.35 61.73
CA GLU A 201 14.88 23.37 62.83
C GLU A 201 15.28 22.42 63.95
N LEU A 202 15.68 21.19 63.59
CA LEU A 202 16.24 20.23 64.57
C LEU A 202 17.53 20.76 65.21
N GLY A 203 18.40 21.38 64.43
CA GLY A 203 19.62 22.00 64.90
C GLY A 203 19.35 23.06 65.95
N SER A 204 18.38 23.93 65.70
CA SER A 204 17.96 24.99 66.63
C SER A 204 17.40 24.40 67.95
N LEU A 205 16.54 23.38 67.87
CA LEU A 205 15.99 22.68 69.05
C LEU A 205 17.08 22.01 69.89
N LEU A 206 18.04 21.35 69.22
CA LEU A 206 19.18 20.68 69.91
C LEU A 206 20.10 21.66 70.60
N VAL A 207 20.35 22.84 69.98
CA VAL A 207 21.16 23.91 70.60
C VAL A 207 20.44 24.45 71.86
N ALA A 208 19.16 24.71 71.80
CA ALA A 208 18.37 25.18 72.95
C ALA A 208 18.38 24.12 74.08
N LEU A 209 18.18 22.88 73.75
CA LEU A 209 18.24 21.75 74.68
C LEU A 209 19.62 21.66 75.35
N LYS A 210 20.71 21.76 74.58
CA LYS A 210 22.09 21.78 75.09
C LYS A 210 22.33 22.92 76.05
N MET A 211 21.79 24.11 75.75
CA MET A 211 21.92 25.27 76.66
C MET A 211 21.21 25.03 77.98
N ASP A 212 20.00 24.48 77.95
CA ASP A 212 19.24 24.15 79.16
C ASP A 212 19.90 23.05 80.00
N VAL A 213 20.43 22.01 79.38
CA VAL A 213 21.23 20.97 80.06
C VAL A 213 22.47 21.56 80.70
N ASN A 214 23.23 22.39 80.02
CA ASN A 214 24.43 23.02 80.54
C ASN A 214 24.11 23.94 81.72
N TRP A 215 23.01 24.66 81.66
CA TRP A 215 22.54 25.53 82.75
C TRP A 215 22.25 24.66 84.01
N LEU A 216 21.50 23.56 83.82
CA LEU A 216 21.18 22.60 84.94
C LEU A 216 22.47 22.01 85.51
N HIS A 217 23.41 21.57 84.69
CA HIS A 217 24.67 20.99 85.12
C HIS A 217 25.48 21.96 86.00
N LYS A 218 25.59 23.20 85.55
CA LYS A 218 26.28 24.27 86.26
C LYS A 218 25.64 24.55 87.65
N ARG A 219 24.31 24.61 87.67
CA ARG A 219 23.56 24.90 88.93
C ARG A 219 23.61 23.75 89.92
N LEU A 220 23.62 22.53 89.48
CA LEU A 220 23.80 21.34 90.34
C LEU A 220 25.21 21.21 90.89
N GLY A 221 26.20 21.69 90.22
CA GLY A 221 27.60 21.66 90.69
C GLY A 221 27.97 22.78 91.65
N GLU A 222 27.15 23.82 91.83
CA GLU A 222 27.35 24.88 92.82
C GLU A 222 26.90 24.46 94.20
N GLN A 223 27.79 23.77 94.95
CA GLN A 223 27.55 23.40 96.34
C GLN A 223 27.93 24.57 97.27
N GLY A 224 26.95 25.30 97.75
CA GLY A 224 27.12 26.36 98.73
C GLY A 224 25.91 26.40 99.70
N GLU A 225 26.12 26.84 100.98
CA GLU A 225 25.04 27.13 101.89
C GLU A 225 24.09 28.16 101.33
N ARG A 226 22.83 27.74 101.14
CA ARG A 226 21.79 28.61 100.57
C ARG A 226 20.69 28.88 101.59
N THR A 227 20.21 30.07 101.56
CA THR A 227 18.99 30.40 102.39
C THR A 227 17.80 29.62 101.84
N PRO A 228 16.78 29.32 102.73
CA PRO A 228 15.60 28.54 102.33
C PRO A 228 14.82 29.11 101.13
N GLU A 229 14.79 30.48 101.00
CA GLU A 229 14.14 31.17 99.89
C GLU A 229 14.89 30.96 98.59
N ALA A 230 16.24 31.09 98.62
CA ALA A 230 17.06 30.89 97.41
C ALA A 230 17.03 29.45 96.94
N ALA A 231 16.84 28.48 97.80
CA ALA A 231 16.67 27.05 97.51
C ALA A 231 15.27 26.79 96.86
N GLY A 232 14.22 27.48 97.31
CA GLY A 232 12.85 27.39 96.75
C GLY A 232 12.81 27.95 95.31
N ASP A 233 13.41 29.13 95.10
CA ASP A 233 13.46 29.74 93.79
C ASP A 233 14.28 28.89 92.79
N MET A 234 15.39 28.32 93.22
CA MET A 234 16.20 27.42 92.41
C MET A 234 15.48 26.15 91.98
N ARG A 235 14.73 25.54 92.87
CA ARG A 235 13.87 24.33 92.57
C ARG A 235 12.84 24.67 91.50
N THR A 236 12.24 25.85 91.58
CA THR A 236 11.23 26.31 90.62
C THR A 236 11.89 26.56 89.22
N GLN A 237 13.05 27.19 89.20
CA GLN A 237 13.80 27.41 87.95
C GLN A 237 14.23 26.10 87.29
N MET A 238 14.78 25.15 88.07
CA MET A 238 15.14 23.80 87.58
C MET A 238 13.93 23.04 87.04
N ARG A 239 12.79 23.08 87.70
CA ARG A 239 11.54 22.48 87.28
C ARG A 239 11.07 23.04 85.95
N CYS A 240 11.10 24.38 85.82
CA CYS A 240 10.77 25.09 84.59
C CYS A 240 11.69 24.68 83.42
N LYS A 241 13.00 24.60 83.65
CA LYS A 241 13.97 24.14 82.63
C LYS A 241 13.77 22.69 82.21
N CYS A 242 13.51 21.78 83.14
CA CYS A 242 13.17 20.38 82.83
C CYS A 242 11.89 20.26 82.02
N GLN A 243 10.86 21.05 82.35
CA GLN A 243 9.63 21.06 81.54
C GLN A 243 9.86 21.61 80.13
N ASN A 244 10.69 22.65 79.99
CA ASN A 244 11.05 23.21 78.68
C ASN A 244 11.81 22.22 77.83
N MET A 245 12.76 21.48 78.40
CA MET A 245 13.52 20.41 77.75
C MET A 245 12.60 19.30 77.27
N SER A 246 11.64 18.83 78.06
CA SER A 246 10.67 17.82 77.64
C SER A 246 9.88 18.29 76.44
N ARG A 247 9.42 19.55 76.44
CA ARG A 247 8.68 20.10 75.32
C ARG A 247 9.53 20.22 74.05
N LEU A 248 10.83 20.61 74.17
CA LEU A 248 11.75 20.66 73.05
C LEU A 248 12.01 19.28 72.43
N ILE A 249 12.10 18.25 73.31
CA ILE A 249 12.27 16.86 72.86
C ILE A 249 11.00 16.41 72.13
N GLU A 250 9.81 16.64 72.68
CA GLU A 250 8.53 16.32 72.03
C GLU A 250 8.42 16.96 70.64
N ASN A 251 8.71 18.27 70.57
CA ASN A 251 8.68 18.98 69.26
C ASN A 251 9.69 18.38 68.27
N ALA A 252 10.89 17.97 68.70
CA ALA A 252 11.89 17.37 67.81
C ALA A 252 11.46 15.97 67.33
N VAL A 253 10.77 15.18 68.16
CA VAL A 253 10.20 13.91 67.80
C VAL A 253 9.08 14.09 66.77
N ASP A 254 8.15 15.03 67.02
CA ASP A 254 7.04 15.31 66.10
C ASP A 254 7.56 15.74 64.74
N LEU A 255 8.57 16.63 64.70
CA LEU A 255 9.17 17.10 63.44
C LEU A 255 9.80 15.92 62.68
N SER A 256 10.45 14.99 63.38
CA SER A 256 11.06 13.78 62.77
C SER A 256 10.00 12.84 62.20
N LEU A 257 8.82 12.73 62.84
CA LEU A 257 7.75 11.84 62.39
C LEU A 257 6.95 12.36 61.20
N ILE A 258 6.81 13.71 61.04
CA ILE A 258 6.09 14.32 59.95
C ILE A 258 6.86 14.22 58.62
N HIS A 259 8.19 14.08 58.68
CA HIS A 259 9.06 14.10 57.51
C HIS A 259 9.66 12.70 57.16
N ILE A 260 9.28 11.66 57.84
CA ILE A 260 9.58 10.26 57.47
C ILE A 260 8.44 9.70 56.58
#